data_5f2516c79b01db1595ff44aff747eeb9
#
_entry.id   5f2516c79b01db1595ff44aff747eeb9
#
_cell.length_a   1.000
_cell.length_b   1.000
_cell.length_c   1.000
_cell.angle_alpha   90.00
_cell.angle_beta   90.00
_cell.angle_gamma   90.00
#
_symmetry.space_group_name_H-M   'P 1'
#
loop_
_entity.id
_entity.type
_entity.pdbx_description
1 polymer ?
#
loop_
_entity_poly.entity_id
_entity_poly.type
_entity_poly.pdbx_seq_one_letter_code
_entity_poly.pdbx_strand_id
1 'polypeptide(L)'
;MNRKKLLMSLAMTMLSMAGLAADNLPALRVQGKNLVDANGKTVVLHGVMDTPNRYFNGWRWQGWQPDYSDKDVKPCLKYFTKLFAAITDKEQGAYCTVFRLHMDPCWTNDPSKKAENEADISAFSPTRYKIFLQKLYIPLIKDAIAHGLYVIVRPPGVCPQDISVGDKYNRYLKTIWKAFAADEYIQQNSGLISIELANEPVRVHLADGTNSDKALRDFFQPILDDIRAQGFKGIVWVPGAGYQSQYQSYAKFPVKDSENNFSYAVHVYSSWYGNMTDKSCDHQTFIRNFKSQVPMVTSKPIMVTEIDWSPEDPDKASEGHYNEWGQWTQPNLGSWATASTSKWGLAWKAVHDHFGNIGMTLTHPQEYYDIDEYLKTGKVIPGFQNAKKHGLFEECCGYACMNWYKEWYLQQVGTGIEQTVSDAEVIATYYYNVAGEKVNKPQKGINIVKQIFKDGKSRSYKVCY
;
A
#
# COMPACT_ATOMS: atom_id res chain seq x y z
N MET A 1 36.39 1.51 -35.64
CA MET A 1 35.91 1.46 -34.24
C MET A 1 35.17 0.15 -34.01
N ASN A 2 35.63 -0.68 -33.11
CA ASN A 2 35.28 -2.10 -33.04
C ASN A 2 33.87 -2.29 -32.45
N ARG A 3 32.96 -2.98 -33.15
CA ARG A 3 31.56 -3.24 -32.68
C ARG A 3 31.43 -3.78 -31.26
N LYS A 4 32.44 -4.50 -30.78
CA LYS A 4 32.52 -5.00 -29.40
C LYS A 4 32.71 -3.89 -28.35
N LYS A 5 33.41 -2.79 -28.70
CA LYS A 5 33.58 -1.64 -27.79
C LYS A 5 32.33 -0.76 -27.74
N LEU A 6 31.52 -0.72 -28.79
CA LEU A 6 30.25 -0.01 -28.83
C LEU A 6 29.17 -0.73 -27.98
N LEU A 7 29.12 -2.06 -28.04
CA LEU A 7 28.22 -2.88 -27.21
C LEU A 7 28.58 -2.87 -25.71
N MET A 8 29.87 -2.83 -25.37
CA MET A 8 30.30 -2.67 -23.99
C MET A 8 30.02 -1.26 -23.44
N SER A 9 30.10 -0.23 -24.26
CA SER A 9 29.74 1.14 -23.85
C SER A 9 28.24 1.30 -23.67
N LEU A 10 27.40 0.66 -24.51
CA LEU A 10 25.95 0.67 -24.34
C LEU A 10 25.50 -0.14 -23.10
N ALA A 11 26.14 -1.27 -22.81
CA ALA A 11 25.86 -2.07 -21.61
C ALA A 11 26.28 -1.36 -20.32
N MET A 12 27.39 -0.59 -20.35
CA MET A 12 27.79 0.23 -19.21
C MET A 12 26.88 1.45 -18.98
N THR A 13 26.31 2.01 -20.06
CA THR A 13 25.37 3.15 -19.93
C THR A 13 24.00 2.70 -19.41
N MET A 14 23.57 1.48 -19.72
CA MET A 14 22.32 0.94 -19.12
C MET A 14 22.47 0.52 -17.66
N LEU A 15 23.66 0.07 -17.22
CA LEU A 15 23.91 -0.19 -15.79
C LEU A 15 24.00 1.09 -14.95
N SER A 16 24.38 2.23 -15.54
CA SER A 16 24.45 3.51 -14.83
C SER A 16 23.11 4.22 -14.68
N MET A 17 22.09 3.89 -15.49
CA MET A 17 20.75 4.46 -15.34
C MET A 17 19.93 3.82 -14.23
N ALA A 18 20.14 2.53 -13.92
CA ALA A 18 19.49 1.89 -12.76
C ALA A 18 20.05 2.41 -11.40
N GLY A 19 21.29 2.89 -11.36
CA GLY A 19 21.88 3.49 -10.16
C GLY A 19 21.43 4.92 -9.86
N LEU A 20 20.91 5.65 -10.85
CA LEU A 20 20.52 7.06 -10.70
C LEU A 20 19.11 7.25 -10.11
N ALA A 21 18.26 6.22 -10.10
CA ALA A 21 16.92 6.31 -9.53
C ALA A 21 16.91 6.21 -7.99
N ALA A 22 17.82 5.45 -7.41
CA ALA A 22 17.91 5.26 -5.95
C ALA A 22 18.44 6.50 -5.21
N ASP A 23 19.34 7.28 -5.84
CA ASP A 23 19.92 8.48 -5.23
C ASP A 23 18.96 9.67 -5.16
N ASN A 24 17.72 9.57 -5.70
CA ASN A 24 16.78 10.67 -5.83
C ASN A 24 15.43 10.47 -5.12
N LEU A 25 15.22 9.36 -4.40
CA LEU A 25 13.97 9.19 -3.67
C LEU A 25 14.02 10.02 -2.37
N PRO A 26 13.19 11.09 -2.24
CA PRO A 26 13.28 11.98 -1.08
C PRO A 26 12.75 11.31 0.18
N ALA A 27 13.42 11.56 1.31
CA ALA A 27 12.94 11.09 2.61
C ALA A 27 11.55 11.65 2.92
N LEU A 28 10.65 10.80 3.42
CA LEU A 28 9.30 11.17 3.82
C LEU A 28 9.17 11.33 5.33
N ARG A 29 8.28 12.23 5.73
CA ARG A 29 7.86 12.40 7.11
C ARG A 29 6.38 12.80 7.19
N VAL A 30 5.79 12.58 8.36
CA VAL A 30 4.43 13.03 8.68
C VAL A 30 4.47 14.52 9.07
N GLN A 31 3.63 15.31 8.43
CA GLN A 31 3.44 16.73 8.78
C GLN A 31 1.93 17.07 8.75
N GLY A 32 1.34 17.20 9.94
CA GLY A 32 -0.10 17.39 10.06
C GLY A 32 -0.87 16.23 9.41
N LYS A 33 -1.76 16.57 8.49
CA LYS A 33 -2.56 15.56 7.78
C LYS A 33 -1.86 14.92 6.56
N ASN A 34 -0.62 15.31 6.25
CA ASN A 34 0.05 14.90 5.02
C ASN A 34 1.34 14.11 5.30
N LEU A 35 1.71 13.25 4.36
CA LEU A 35 3.11 12.90 4.15
C LEU A 35 3.74 14.02 3.33
N VAL A 36 4.96 14.41 3.71
CA VAL A 36 5.74 15.38 2.96
C VAL A 36 7.16 14.89 2.73
N ASP A 37 7.75 15.31 1.60
CA ASP A 37 9.16 15.12 1.32
C ASP A 37 10.05 16.13 2.06
N ALA A 38 11.36 16.05 1.84
CA ALA A 38 12.35 16.95 2.43
C ALA A 38 12.11 18.43 2.08
N ASN A 39 11.44 18.71 0.95
CA ASN A 39 11.10 20.06 0.49
C ASN A 39 9.74 20.54 1.01
N GLY A 40 9.04 19.73 1.79
CA GLY A 40 7.69 20.01 2.27
C GLY A 40 6.57 19.76 1.24
N LYS A 41 6.89 19.16 0.09
CA LYS A 41 5.90 18.78 -0.92
C LYS A 41 5.08 17.59 -0.43
N THR A 42 3.76 17.69 -0.53
CA THR A 42 2.86 16.59 -0.19
C THR A 42 3.06 15.41 -1.14
N VAL A 43 3.11 14.22 -0.56
CA VAL A 43 3.23 12.94 -1.26
C VAL A 43 2.09 12.02 -0.82
N VAL A 44 1.41 11.40 -1.78
CA VAL A 44 0.44 10.32 -1.53
C VAL A 44 0.95 9.06 -2.23
N LEU A 45 1.02 7.97 -1.49
CA LEU A 45 1.67 6.73 -1.95
C LEU A 45 0.64 5.75 -2.51
N HIS A 46 0.92 5.21 -3.67
CA HIS A 46 0.07 4.20 -4.32
C HIS A 46 0.92 3.01 -4.78
N GLY A 47 0.46 1.82 -4.52
CA GLY A 47 1.21 0.63 -4.89
C GLY A 47 0.47 -0.67 -4.66
N VAL A 48 1.24 -1.71 -4.48
CA VAL A 48 0.75 -3.08 -4.26
C VAL A 48 1.50 -3.72 -3.10
N MET A 49 0.96 -4.81 -2.58
CA MET A 49 1.70 -5.67 -1.67
C MET A 49 1.99 -7.03 -2.31
N ASP A 50 3.03 -7.67 -1.88
CA ASP A 50 3.28 -9.08 -2.12
C ASP A 50 4.12 -9.64 -0.97
N THR A 51 4.19 -10.96 -0.91
CA THR A 51 4.91 -11.68 0.13
C THR A 51 5.88 -12.68 -0.51
N PRO A 52 7.10 -12.81 0.04
CA PRO A 52 8.03 -13.83 -0.41
C PRO A 52 7.60 -15.21 0.08
N ASN A 53 6.32 -15.54 -0.05
CA ASN A 53 5.76 -16.81 0.34
C ASN A 53 4.99 -17.45 -0.82
N ARG A 54 4.77 -18.72 -0.66
CA ARG A 54 4.10 -19.58 -1.64
C ARG A 54 2.62 -19.26 -1.81
N TYR A 55 1.97 -18.82 -0.75
CA TYR A 55 0.52 -18.74 -0.70
C TYR A 55 -0.02 -17.54 -1.48
N PHE A 56 0.51 -16.35 -1.18
CA PHE A 56 -0.01 -15.11 -1.75
C PHE A 56 0.56 -14.78 -3.13
N ASN A 57 1.74 -15.30 -3.51
CA ASN A 57 2.27 -15.03 -4.84
C ASN A 57 1.89 -16.08 -5.91
N GLY A 58 1.01 -17.02 -5.59
CA GLY A 58 0.53 -18.02 -6.54
C GLY A 58 1.63 -18.96 -7.07
N TRP A 59 2.63 -19.31 -6.28
CA TRP A 59 3.73 -20.21 -6.62
C TRP A 59 4.65 -19.75 -7.76
N ARG A 60 4.65 -18.46 -8.10
CA ARG A 60 5.27 -17.91 -9.31
C ARG A 60 6.78 -18.01 -9.36
N TRP A 61 7.44 -17.99 -8.20
CA TRP A 61 8.90 -18.11 -8.16
C TRP A 61 9.40 -19.46 -7.64
N GLN A 62 8.56 -20.18 -6.92
CA GLN A 62 8.90 -21.46 -6.31
C GLN A 62 7.64 -22.28 -6.09
N GLY A 63 7.66 -23.58 -6.44
CA GLY A 63 6.58 -24.51 -6.13
C GLY A 63 6.39 -24.74 -4.64
N TRP A 64 5.38 -25.52 -4.26
CA TRP A 64 5.05 -25.76 -2.86
C TRP A 64 6.23 -26.30 -2.07
N GLN A 65 6.48 -25.69 -0.92
CA GLN A 65 7.45 -26.14 0.08
C GLN A 65 6.90 -25.82 1.47
N PRO A 66 7.15 -26.71 2.46
CA PRO A 66 6.72 -26.44 3.85
C PRO A 66 7.47 -25.25 4.44
N ASP A 67 8.74 -25.12 4.07
CA ASP A 67 9.65 -24.06 4.50
C ASP A 67 10.61 -23.66 3.40
N TYR A 68 11.13 -22.44 3.51
CA TYR A 68 12.18 -21.93 2.64
C TYR A 68 13.54 -21.96 3.32
N SER A 69 14.59 -22.12 2.52
CA SER A 69 15.98 -22.18 2.96
C SER A 69 16.87 -21.30 2.10
N ASP A 70 18.16 -21.30 2.38
CA ASP A 70 19.15 -20.48 1.64
C ASP A 70 19.11 -20.68 0.11
N LYS A 71 18.77 -21.90 -0.37
CA LYS A 71 18.65 -22.20 -1.81
C LYS A 71 17.51 -21.43 -2.48
N ASP A 72 16.49 -21.03 -1.72
CA ASP A 72 15.28 -20.39 -2.21
C ASP A 72 15.41 -18.85 -2.25
N VAL A 73 16.40 -18.27 -1.57
CA VAL A 73 16.63 -16.85 -1.53
C VAL A 73 16.85 -16.25 -2.93
N LYS A 74 17.75 -16.83 -3.71
CA LYS A 74 18.06 -16.33 -5.07
C LYS A 74 16.88 -16.38 -6.02
N PRO A 75 16.09 -17.45 -6.14
CA PRO A 75 14.86 -17.46 -6.93
C PRO A 75 13.84 -16.41 -6.48
N CYS A 76 13.66 -16.24 -5.17
CA CYS A 76 12.76 -15.23 -4.59
C CYS A 76 13.19 -13.82 -4.99
N LEU A 77 14.44 -13.45 -4.74
CA LEU A 77 14.98 -12.13 -5.12
C LEU A 77 14.82 -11.87 -6.62
N LYS A 78 15.11 -12.86 -7.47
CA LYS A 78 14.96 -12.73 -8.92
C LYS A 78 13.51 -12.45 -9.34
N TYR A 79 12.54 -13.07 -8.68
CA TYR A 79 11.12 -12.80 -8.93
C TYR A 79 10.77 -11.37 -8.55
N PHE A 80 11.14 -10.92 -7.35
CA PHE A 80 10.81 -9.58 -6.87
C PHE A 80 11.49 -8.47 -7.67
N THR A 81 12.73 -8.66 -8.14
CA THR A 81 13.38 -7.71 -9.07
C THR A 81 12.52 -7.48 -10.32
N LYS A 82 11.97 -8.54 -10.90
CA LYS A 82 11.07 -8.41 -12.05
C LYS A 82 9.74 -7.75 -11.69
N LEU A 83 9.19 -8.08 -10.53
CA LEU A 83 7.97 -7.46 -10.02
C LEU A 83 8.16 -5.96 -9.84
N PHE A 84 9.23 -5.54 -9.17
CA PHE A 84 9.52 -4.12 -8.94
C PHE A 84 9.73 -3.36 -10.25
N ALA A 85 10.46 -3.94 -11.20
CA ALA A 85 10.61 -3.36 -12.53
C ALA A 85 9.25 -3.17 -13.23
N ALA A 86 8.36 -4.18 -13.15
CA ALA A 86 7.06 -4.13 -13.79
C ALA A 86 6.14 -3.05 -13.20
N ILE A 87 6.00 -3.00 -11.87
CA ILE A 87 5.07 -2.08 -11.21
C ILE A 87 5.52 -0.61 -11.23
N THR A 88 6.77 -0.35 -11.62
CA THR A 88 7.34 1.01 -11.74
C THR A 88 7.61 1.45 -13.17
N ASP A 89 7.33 0.61 -14.17
CA ASP A 89 7.57 0.91 -15.58
C ASP A 89 6.53 1.90 -16.12
N LYS A 90 6.84 3.18 -15.98
CA LYS A 90 5.98 4.29 -16.42
C LYS A 90 5.77 4.32 -17.92
N GLU A 91 6.69 3.80 -18.72
CA GLU A 91 6.57 3.72 -20.19
C GLU A 91 5.47 2.74 -20.57
N GLN A 92 5.25 1.69 -19.76
CA GLN A 92 4.15 0.74 -19.91
C GLN A 92 2.89 1.10 -19.09
N GLY A 93 2.86 2.26 -18.43
CA GLY A 93 1.69 2.75 -17.69
C GLY A 93 1.65 2.33 -16.22
N ALA A 94 2.70 1.74 -15.66
CA ALA A 94 2.78 1.35 -14.27
C ALA A 94 3.40 2.45 -13.39
N TYR A 95 2.66 2.92 -12.41
CA TYR A 95 3.00 4.11 -11.60
C TYR A 95 2.99 3.83 -10.09
N CYS A 96 3.34 2.63 -9.66
CA CYS A 96 3.52 2.38 -8.24
C CYS A 96 4.67 3.21 -7.67
N THR A 97 4.47 3.73 -6.47
CA THR A 97 5.44 4.53 -5.71
C THR A 97 5.77 3.92 -4.35
N VAL A 98 5.03 2.90 -3.95
CA VAL A 98 5.22 2.19 -2.68
C VAL A 98 5.01 0.69 -2.89
N PHE A 99 5.75 -0.10 -2.11
CA PHE A 99 5.56 -1.53 -2.00
C PHE A 99 5.37 -1.92 -0.53
N ARG A 100 4.30 -2.64 -0.20
CA ARG A 100 4.11 -3.21 1.13
C ARG A 100 4.69 -4.61 1.17
N LEU A 101 5.84 -4.74 1.82
CA LEU A 101 6.56 -6.00 1.98
C LEU A 101 5.99 -6.76 3.17
N HIS A 102 5.49 -7.92 2.90
CA HIS A 102 4.99 -8.86 3.86
C HIS A 102 6.13 -9.77 4.32
N MET A 103 6.61 -9.64 5.54
CA MET A 103 7.45 -10.68 6.11
C MET A 103 6.61 -11.93 6.36
N ASP A 104 7.20 -13.11 6.25
CA ASP A 104 6.42 -14.34 6.23
C ASP A 104 6.94 -15.41 7.20
N PRO A 105 6.03 -16.14 7.87
CA PRO A 105 6.38 -17.23 8.78
C PRO A 105 7.24 -18.33 8.15
N CYS A 106 7.06 -18.64 6.86
CA CYS A 106 7.86 -19.68 6.18
C CYS A 106 9.37 -19.42 6.24
N TRP A 107 9.78 -18.14 6.32
CA TRP A 107 11.18 -17.75 6.46
C TRP A 107 11.65 -17.60 7.90
N THR A 108 10.71 -17.40 8.83
CA THR A 108 11.05 -17.00 10.20
C THR A 108 10.75 -18.05 11.25
N ASN A 109 9.92 -19.04 10.91
CA ASN A 109 9.63 -20.16 11.79
C ASN A 109 10.77 -21.21 11.80
N ASP A 110 10.90 -21.88 12.92
CA ASP A 110 11.76 -23.05 13.08
C ASP A 110 11.16 -24.23 12.27
N PRO A 111 11.84 -24.75 11.26
CA PRO A 111 11.31 -25.82 10.41
C PRO A 111 11.11 -27.15 11.13
N SER A 112 11.65 -27.32 12.34
CA SER A 112 11.40 -28.50 13.18
C SER A 112 10.07 -28.41 13.96
N LYS A 113 9.39 -27.25 13.92
CA LYS A 113 8.13 -26.99 14.62
C LYS A 113 7.01 -26.78 13.61
N LYS A 114 5.82 -27.20 13.97
CA LYS A 114 4.61 -26.98 13.17
C LYS A 114 3.81 -25.83 13.74
N ALA A 115 3.57 -24.78 12.95
CA ALA A 115 2.56 -23.80 13.23
C ALA A 115 1.21 -24.26 12.66
N GLU A 116 0.12 -23.99 13.34
CA GLU A 116 -1.23 -24.40 12.92
C GLU A 116 -1.75 -23.49 11.78
N ASN A 117 -1.43 -22.19 11.86
CA ASN A 117 -1.84 -21.17 10.89
C ASN A 117 -0.92 -19.94 10.98
N GLU A 118 -1.21 -18.89 10.22
CA GLU A 118 -0.39 -17.66 10.18
C GLU A 118 -0.41 -16.84 11.48
N ALA A 119 -1.41 -17.02 12.33
CA ALA A 119 -1.49 -16.36 13.65
C ALA A 119 -0.74 -17.14 14.75
N ASP A 120 -0.30 -18.37 14.46
CA ASP A 120 0.42 -19.20 15.41
C ASP A 120 1.92 -18.88 15.40
N ILE A 121 2.33 -18.13 16.43
CA ILE A 121 3.72 -17.73 16.64
C ILE A 121 4.55 -18.77 17.42
N SER A 122 4.03 -19.95 17.72
CA SER A 122 4.72 -20.97 18.54
C SER A 122 5.99 -21.51 17.88
N ALA A 123 6.02 -21.52 16.55
CA ALA A 123 7.16 -21.97 15.77
C ALA A 123 8.18 -20.83 15.47
N PHE A 124 7.89 -19.59 15.82
CA PHE A 124 8.79 -18.48 15.54
C PHE A 124 10.19 -18.66 16.12
N SER A 125 11.21 -18.41 15.30
CA SER A 125 12.63 -18.46 15.69
C SER A 125 13.29 -17.09 15.54
N PRO A 126 13.63 -16.40 16.64
CA PRO A 126 14.35 -15.13 16.58
C PRO A 126 15.69 -15.22 15.86
N THR A 127 16.38 -16.37 15.96
CA THR A 127 17.65 -16.61 15.27
C THR A 127 17.44 -16.70 13.76
N ARG A 128 16.45 -17.49 13.33
CA ARG A 128 16.13 -17.64 11.91
C ARG A 128 15.60 -16.31 11.31
N TYR A 129 14.78 -15.59 12.05
CA TYR A 129 14.35 -14.25 11.66
C TYR A 129 15.54 -13.32 11.37
N LYS A 130 16.53 -13.24 12.27
CA LYS A 130 17.73 -12.42 12.06
C LYS A 130 18.55 -12.85 10.83
N ILE A 131 18.63 -14.16 10.56
CA ILE A 131 19.32 -14.69 9.38
C ILE A 131 18.63 -14.20 8.10
N PHE A 132 17.31 -14.39 7.98
CA PHE A 132 16.59 -14.02 6.77
C PHE A 132 16.28 -12.53 6.68
N LEU A 133 16.29 -11.78 7.78
CA LEU A 133 16.33 -10.33 7.73
C LEU A 133 17.52 -9.86 6.87
N GLN A 134 18.71 -10.44 7.08
CA GLN A 134 19.92 -10.08 6.33
C GLN A 134 19.97 -10.70 4.91
N LYS A 135 19.56 -11.96 4.77
CA LYS A 135 19.73 -12.68 3.51
C LYS A 135 18.61 -12.42 2.50
N LEU A 136 17.42 -12.03 2.97
CA LEU A 136 16.24 -11.89 2.13
C LEU A 136 15.61 -10.51 2.24
N TYR A 137 15.13 -10.11 3.43
CA TYR A 137 14.28 -8.92 3.56
C TYR A 137 15.03 -7.61 3.29
N ILE A 138 16.24 -7.43 3.81
CA ILE A 138 17.05 -6.25 3.49
C ILE A 138 17.43 -6.20 2.01
N PRO A 139 17.88 -7.28 1.34
CA PRO A 139 18.03 -7.28 -0.10
C PRO A 139 16.76 -6.93 -0.89
N LEU A 140 15.58 -7.43 -0.49
CA LEU A 140 14.30 -7.04 -1.11
C LEU A 140 14.01 -5.56 -0.96
N ILE A 141 14.20 -5.02 0.25
CA ILE A 141 14.01 -3.59 0.54
C ILE A 141 14.96 -2.74 -0.30
N LYS A 142 16.24 -3.12 -0.39
CA LYS A 142 17.23 -2.44 -1.23
C LYS A 142 16.82 -2.41 -2.70
N ASP A 143 16.36 -3.53 -3.20
CA ASP A 143 15.93 -3.68 -4.59
C ASP A 143 14.66 -2.87 -4.90
N ALA A 144 13.68 -2.87 -4.00
CA ALA A 144 12.49 -2.03 -4.13
C ALA A 144 12.86 -0.53 -4.17
N ILE A 145 13.73 -0.07 -3.27
CA ILE A 145 14.22 1.31 -3.24
C ILE A 145 14.97 1.65 -4.53
N ALA A 146 15.82 0.74 -5.03
CA ALA A 146 16.54 0.91 -6.29
C ALA A 146 15.61 1.08 -7.51
N HIS A 147 14.38 0.55 -7.43
CA HIS A 147 13.32 0.74 -8.42
C HIS A 147 12.44 1.96 -8.16
N GLY A 148 12.79 2.82 -7.19
CA GLY A 148 12.05 4.04 -6.89
C GLY A 148 10.78 3.84 -6.04
N LEU A 149 10.72 2.77 -5.26
CA LEU A 149 9.61 2.45 -4.36
C LEU A 149 9.96 2.79 -2.91
N TYR A 150 9.06 3.48 -2.22
CA TYR A 150 9.05 3.47 -0.77
C TYR A 150 8.62 2.08 -0.27
N VAL A 151 9.06 1.69 0.92
CA VAL A 151 8.76 0.37 1.44
C VAL A 151 8.01 0.46 2.77
N ILE A 152 6.90 -0.24 2.88
CA ILE A 152 6.20 -0.49 4.13
C ILE A 152 6.46 -1.95 4.51
N VAL A 153 6.95 -2.21 5.70
CA VAL A 153 7.24 -3.57 6.16
C VAL A 153 6.28 -3.94 7.27
N ARG A 154 5.58 -5.06 7.12
CA ARG A 154 4.74 -5.64 8.17
C ARG A 154 5.37 -6.88 8.80
N PRO A 155 5.01 -7.26 10.05
CA PRO A 155 5.61 -8.41 10.72
C PRO A 155 5.15 -9.73 10.08
N PRO A 156 5.84 -10.85 10.34
CA PRO A 156 5.42 -12.16 9.85
C PRO A 156 4.08 -12.61 10.46
N GLY A 157 3.22 -13.11 9.60
CA GLY A 157 1.91 -13.64 9.98
C GLY A 157 0.87 -12.55 10.28
N VAL A 158 -0.29 -12.99 10.74
CA VAL A 158 -1.41 -12.14 11.15
C VAL A 158 -1.57 -12.13 12.67
N CYS A 159 -2.28 -11.13 13.20
CA CYS A 159 -2.59 -11.12 14.63
C CYS A 159 -3.50 -12.29 15.03
N PRO A 160 -3.27 -12.91 16.20
CA PRO A 160 -4.29 -13.72 16.84
C PRO A 160 -5.59 -12.94 17.03
N GLN A 161 -6.73 -13.65 17.05
CA GLN A 161 -8.07 -13.05 17.18
C GLN A 161 -8.22 -12.21 18.46
N ASP A 162 -7.63 -12.68 19.56
CA ASP A 162 -7.61 -12.02 20.86
C ASP A 162 -6.16 -11.82 21.29
N ILE A 163 -5.80 -10.58 21.54
CA ILE A 163 -4.50 -10.19 22.06
C ILE A 163 -4.65 -9.30 23.27
N SER A 164 -3.66 -9.34 24.16
CA SER A 164 -3.68 -8.57 25.42
C SER A 164 -2.36 -7.84 25.65
N VAL A 165 -2.42 -6.71 26.31
CA VAL A 165 -1.24 -5.93 26.69
C VAL A 165 -0.23 -6.82 27.44
N GLY A 166 0.98 -6.93 26.90
CA GLY A 166 2.06 -7.72 27.49
C GLY A 166 1.97 -9.24 27.28
N ASP A 167 1.06 -9.73 26.46
CA ASP A 167 0.92 -11.14 26.12
C ASP A 167 2.10 -11.70 25.28
N LYS A 168 1.97 -12.95 24.83
CA LYS A 168 3.00 -13.58 24.00
C LYS A 168 3.17 -12.86 22.64
N TYR A 169 2.05 -12.40 22.05
CA TYR A 169 2.07 -11.72 20.76
C TYR A 169 2.68 -10.32 20.87
N ASN A 170 2.40 -9.58 21.94
CA ASN A 170 3.04 -8.30 22.23
C ASN A 170 4.57 -8.45 22.33
N ARG A 171 5.06 -9.46 23.06
CA ARG A 171 6.50 -9.75 23.17
C ARG A 171 7.12 -10.20 21.85
N TYR A 172 6.38 -10.96 21.04
CA TYR A 172 6.79 -11.37 19.69
C TYR A 172 7.02 -10.14 18.79
N LEU A 173 6.06 -9.23 18.72
CA LEU A 173 6.21 -8.00 17.93
C LEU A 173 7.39 -7.15 18.41
N LYS A 174 7.58 -7.00 19.70
CA LYS A 174 8.76 -6.31 20.27
C LYS A 174 10.09 -6.96 19.82
N THR A 175 10.14 -8.28 19.80
CA THR A 175 11.35 -9.02 19.37
C THR A 175 11.66 -8.73 17.90
N ILE A 176 10.65 -8.74 17.03
CA ILE A 176 10.79 -8.45 15.61
C ILE A 176 11.24 -7.02 15.39
N TRP A 177 10.51 -6.07 15.94
CA TRP A 177 10.74 -4.67 15.64
C TRP A 177 12.03 -4.12 16.26
N LYS A 178 12.44 -4.62 17.43
CA LYS A 178 13.77 -4.29 17.99
C LYS A 178 14.90 -4.73 17.06
N ALA A 179 14.83 -5.95 16.53
CA ALA A 179 15.86 -6.44 15.63
C ALA A 179 15.85 -5.71 14.27
N PHE A 180 14.66 -5.39 13.73
CA PHE A 180 14.51 -4.64 12.49
C PHE A 180 15.00 -3.19 12.64
N ALA A 181 14.53 -2.49 13.66
CA ALA A 181 14.87 -1.09 13.90
C ALA A 181 16.33 -0.85 14.31
N ALA A 182 17.03 -1.87 14.85
CA ALA A 182 18.44 -1.81 15.19
C ALA A 182 19.39 -2.01 14.00
N ASP A 183 18.87 -2.43 12.84
CA ASP A 183 19.70 -2.66 11.66
C ASP A 183 20.19 -1.33 11.06
N GLU A 184 21.50 -1.26 10.78
CA GLU A 184 22.15 -0.04 10.31
C GLU A 184 21.59 0.47 8.98
N TYR A 185 21.35 -0.44 8.01
CA TYR A 185 20.76 -0.05 6.72
C TYR A 185 19.35 0.51 6.88
N ILE A 186 18.54 -0.11 7.74
CA ILE A 186 17.16 0.33 8.01
C ILE A 186 17.17 1.72 8.66
N GLN A 187 18.08 1.99 9.60
CA GLN A 187 18.19 3.30 10.24
C GLN A 187 18.64 4.38 9.26
N GLN A 188 19.67 4.10 8.46
CA GLN A 188 20.20 5.05 7.47
C GLN A 188 19.18 5.39 6.38
N ASN A 189 18.27 4.48 6.06
CA ASN A 189 17.24 4.65 5.05
C ASN A 189 15.82 4.82 5.64
N SER A 190 15.71 5.20 6.90
CA SER A 190 14.43 5.31 7.61
C SER A 190 13.45 6.33 7.01
N GLY A 191 13.91 7.25 6.17
CA GLY A 191 13.02 8.13 5.39
C GLY A 191 12.36 7.47 4.16
N LEU A 192 12.85 6.29 3.75
CA LEU A 192 12.35 5.52 2.60
C LEU A 192 11.63 4.24 3.03
N ILE A 193 11.85 3.83 4.28
CA ILE A 193 11.35 2.60 4.87
C ILE A 193 10.43 2.96 6.03
N SER A 194 9.26 2.33 6.09
CA SER A 194 8.31 2.50 7.17
C SER A 194 7.89 1.15 7.77
N ILE A 195 7.45 1.18 9.01
CA ILE A 195 7.08 0.00 9.78
C ILE A 195 5.56 0.00 10.00
N GLU A 196 4.87 -1.07 9.64
CA GLU A 196 3.50 -1.35 10.03
C GLU A 196 3.51 -2.31 11.23
N LEU A 197 3.04 -1.84 12.40
CA LEU A 197 3.30 -2.51 13.68
C LEU A 197 2.75 -3.92 13.79
N ALA A 198 1.60 -4.20 13.18
CA ALA A 198 0.95 -5.51 13.17
C ALA A 198 -0.03 -5.61 12.00
N ASN A 199 -0.40 -6.83 11.62
CA ASN A 199 -1.41 -7.09 10.61
C ASN A 199 -2.71 -7.59 11.26
N GLU A 200 -3.78 -6.83 11.08
CA GLU A 200 -5.16 -7.17 11.43
C GLU A 200 -5.44 -7.52 12.91
N PRO A 201 -5.13 -6.64 13.86
CA PRO A 201 -5.64 -6.80 15.21
C PRO A 201 -7.18 -6.85 15.21
N VAL A 202 -7.77 -7.85 15.86
CA VAL A 202 -9.23 -7.99 15.92
C VAL A 202 -9.77 -7.47 17.25
N ARG A 203 -9.46 -8.14 18.36
CA ARG A 203 -9.81 -7.72 19.70
C ARG A 203 -8.55 -7.52 20.54
N VAL A 204 -8.47 -6.37 21.19
CA VAL A 204 -7.31 -6.00 22.03
C VAL A 204 -7.80 -5.73 23.44
N HIS A 205 -7.24 -6.42 24.42
CA HIS A 205 -7.61 -6.37 25.83
C HIS A 205 -6.50 -5.74 26.68
N LEU A 206 -6.85 -5.25 27.85
CA LEU A 206 -5.88 -4.92 28.89
C LEU A 206 -5.14 -6.18 29.37
N ALA A 207 -4.09 -6.00 30.17
CA ALA A 207 -3.25 -7.11 30.66
C ALA A 207 -4.02 -8.13 31.51
N ASP A 208 -5.12 -7.73 32.14
CA ASP A 208 -6.03 -8.59 32.91
C ASP A 208 -7.12 -9.25 32.03
N GLY A 209 -7.11 -9.04 30.72
CA GLY A 209 -8.09 -9.56 29.79
C GLY A 209 -9.36 -8.73 29.65
N THR A 210 -9.49 -7.62 30.35
CA THR A 210 -10.70 -6.78 30.31
C THR A 210 -10.72 -5.91 29.04
N ASN A 211 -11.93 -5.60 28.55
CA ASN A 211 -12.14 -4.68 27.43
C ASN A 211 -11.99 -3.23 27.88
N SER A 212 -11.27 -2.43 27.10
CA SER A 212 -11.12 -1.01 27.38
C SER A 212 -10.72 -0.25 26.10
N ASP A 213 -11.24 0.96 25.93
CA ASP A 213 -10.79 1.86 24.87
C ASP A 213 -9.28 2.21 24.96
N LYS A 214 -8.64 2.00 26.10
CA LYS A 214 -7.20 2.21 26.27
C LYS A 214 -6.35 1.05 25.74
N ALA A 215 -6.93 -0.15 25.64
CA ALA A 215 -6.18 -1.37 25.38
C ALA A 215 -5.36 -1.28 24.09
N LEU A 216 -5.93 -0.72 23.03
CA LEU A 216 -5.27 -0.59 21.74
C LEU A 216 -4.01 0.30 21.84
N ARG A 217 -4.11 1.48 22.49
CA ARG A 217 -2.96 2.34 22.75
C ARG A 217 -1.95 1.63 23.65
N ASP A 218 -2.39 1.04 24.75
CA ASP A 218 -1.51 0.42 25.75
C ASP A 218 -0.77 -0.80 25.19
N PHE A 219 -1.33 -1.46 24.16
CA PHE A 219 -0.68 -2.55 23.44
C PHE A 219 0.42 -2.05 22.50
N PHE A 220 0.15 -1.02 21.68
CA PHE A 220 1.07 -0.58 20.63
C PHE A 220 2.06 0.50 21.05
N GLN A 221 1.75 1.34 22.05
CA GLN A 221 2.67 2.37 22.53
C GLN A 221 4.04 1.82 22.94
N PRO A 222 4.14 0.76 23.77
CA PRO A 222 5.45 0.24 24.16
C PRO A 222 6.24 -0.39 23.01
N ILE A 223 5.59 -0.82 21.92
CA ILE A 223 6.26 -1.33 20.73
C ILE A 223 6.86 -0.16 19.96
N LEU A 224 6.10 0.92 19.78
CA LEU A 224 6.59 2.15 19.15
C LEU A 224 7.78 2.74 19.93
N ASP A 225 7.67 2.82 21.26
CA ASP A 225 8.75 3.32 22.12
C ASP A 225 10.03 2.47 21.98
N ASP A 226 9.90 1.15 21.92
CA ASP A 226 11.00 0.22 21.69
C ASP A 226 11.67 0.45 20.31
N ILE A 227 10.89 0.70 19.26
CA ILE A 227 11.40 1.03 17.92
C ILE A 227 12.22 2.32 17.95
N ARG A 228 11.69 3.35 18.60
CA ARG A 228 12.38 4.65 18.74
C ARG A 228 13.66 4.54 19.57
N ALA A 229 13.63 3.74 20.63
CA ALA A 229 14.81 3.46 21.46
C ALA A 229 15.94 2.77 20.70
N GLN A 230 15.65 2.07 19.57
CA GLN A 230 16.69 1.54 18.68
C GLN A 230 17.28 2.60 17.72
N GLY A 231 16.73 3.80 17.65
CA GLY A 231 17.20 4.88 16.76
C GLY A 231 16.47 4.98 15.42
N PHE A 232 15.45 4.19 15.16
CA PHE A 232 14.66 4.30 13.93
C PHE A 232 13.81 5.59 13.94
N LYS A 233 13.98 6.44 12.93
CA LYS A 233 13.28 7.74 12.80
C LYS A 233 12.20 7.76 11.72
N GLY A 234 12.07 6.69 10.96
CA GLY A 234 11.10 6.56 9.87
C GLY A 234 9.64 6.54 10.35
N ILE A 235 8.73 6.53 9.39
CA ILE A 235 7.30 6.50 9.66
C ILE A 235 6.92 5.16 10.29
N VAL A 236 6.11 5.21 11.35
CA VAL A 236 5.48 4.03 11.95
C VAL A 236 3.97 4.11 11.73
N TRP A 237 3.42 3.09 11.11
CA TRP A 237 2.01 2.91 10.85
C TRP A 237 1.38 2.09 11.97
N VAL A 238 0.46 2.69 12.71
CA VAL A 238 -0.20 2.08 13.86
C VAL A 238 -1.53 1.48 13.41
N PRO A 239 -1.78 0.17 13.64
CA PRO A 239 -3.02 -0.48 13.23
C PRO A 239 -4.16 -0.20 14.20
N GLY A 240 -5.40 -0.25 13.71
CA GLY A 240 -6.61 -0.24 14.50
C GLY A 240 -7.08 -1.65 14.91
N ALA A 241 -8.16 -1.74 15.69
CA ALA A 241 -8.86 -2.99 15.96
C ALA A 241 -9.81 -3.38 14.80
N GLY A 242 -10.53 -4.49 14.96
CA GLY A 242 -11.54 -4.93 14.00
C GLY A 242 -10.98 -5.13 12.60
N TYR A 243 -9.89 -5.91 12.46
CA TYR A 243 -9.15 -6.11 11.21
C TYR A 243 -8.62 -4.80 10.60
N GLN A 244 -8.07 -3.91 11.43
CA GLN A 244 -7.57 -2.58 11.00
C GLN A 244 -8.64 -1.67 10.36
N SER A 245 -9.88 -1.73 10.86
CA SER A 245 -10.98 -0.87 10.39
C SER A 245 -11.51 0.11 11.45
N GLN A 246 -11.13 -0.04 12.74
CA GLN A 246 -11.70 0.70 13.86
C GLN A 246 -10.65 1.48 14.64
N TYR A 247 -10.76 2.81 14.64
CA TYR A 247 -9.75 3.74 15.18
C TYR A 247 -10.32 4.72 16.22
N GLN A 248 -11.58 4.64 16.57
CA GLN A 248 -12.26 5.61 17.47
C GLN A 248 -11.59 5.67 18.86
N SER A 249 -11.01 4.55 19.32
CA SER A 249 -10.29 4.50 20.60
C SER A 249 -9.06 5.43 20.61
N TYR A 250 -8.35 5.60 19.50
CA TYR A 250 -7.21 6.52 19.43
C TYR A 250 -7.60 7.99 19.46
N ALA A 251 -8.83 8.35 19.11
CA ALA A 251 -9.33 9.71 19.29
C ALA A 251 -9.47 10.07 20.77
N LYS A 252 -9.76 9.07 21.63
CA LYS A 252 -9.86 9.23 23.09
C LYS A 252 -8.51 9.04 23.78
N PHE A 253 -7.74 8.07 23.33
CA PHE A 253 -6.45 7.65 23.90
C PHE A 253 -5.38 7.60 22.80
N PRO A 254 -4.84 8.77 22.40
CA PRO A 254 -3.89 8.84 21.29
C PRO A 254 -2.55 8.20 21.66
N VAL A 255 -1.91 7.62 20.63
CA VAL A 255 -0.50 7.23 20.67
C VAL A 255 0.37 8.49 20.69
N LYS A 256 1.51 8.43 21.38
CA LYS A 256 2.54 9.47 21.40
C LYS A 256 3.81 8.95 20.74
N ASP A 257 4.50 9.81 20.04
CA ASP A 257 5.75 9.46 19.36
C ASP A 257 6.79 10.56 19.56
N SER A 258 7.96 10.19 20.03
CA SER A 258 9.07 11.13 20.28
C SER A 258 9.57 11.84 19.01
N GLU A 259 9.46 11.17 17.85
CA GLU A 259 9.85 11.72 16.55
C GLU A 259 8.70 12.45 15.84
N ASN A 260 7.47 12.43 16.37
CA ASN A 260 6.25 12.91 15.69
C ASN A 260 6.07 12.34 14.27
N ASN A 261 6.60 11.16 14.02
CA ASN A 261 6.64 10.56 12.69
C ASN A 261 5.89 9.22 12.64
N PHE A 262 4.62 9.25 13.04
CA PHE A 262 3.71 8.10 12.97
C PHE A 262 2.37 8.48 12.37
N SER A 263 1.68 7.50 11.84
CA SER A 263 0.30 7.61 11.41
C SER A 263 -0.39 6.24 11.45
N TYR A 264 -1.42 6.01 10.66
CA TYR A 264 -2.29 4.85 10.81
C TYR A 264 -2.35 4.03 9.53
N ALA A 265 -2.20 2.71 9.68
CA ALA A 265 -2.43 1.72 8.64
C ALA A 265 -3.87 1.22 8.74
N VAL A 266 -4.61 1.23 7.63
CA VAL A 266 -6.04 0.90 7.57
C VAL A 266 -6.27 -0.18 6.52
N HIS A 267 -7.21 -1.10 6.76
CA HIS A 267 -7.70 -2.04 5.77
C HIS A 267 -9.11 -1.66 5.31
N VAL A 268 -9.38 -1.86 4.03
CA VAL A 268 -10.64 -1.45 3.40
C VAL A 268 -11.12 -2.57 2.48
N TYR A 269 -12.24 -3.16 2.83
CA TYR A 269 -12.88 -4.20 2.02
C TYR A 269 -14.35 -3.88 1.74
N SER A 270 -14.90 -4.45 0.67
CA SER A 270 -16.31 -4.36 0.36
C SER A 270 -17.16 -4.82 1.55
N SER A 271 -18.32 -4.23 1.76
CA SER A 271 -19.22 -4.37 2.91
C SER A 271 -18.76 -3.74 4.23
N TRP A 272 -17.51 -3.33 4.35
CA TRP A 272 -17.04 -2.59 5.53
C TRP A 272 -17.54 -1.14 5.52
N TYR A 273 -17.30 -0.42 6.61
CA TYR A 273 -17.67 1.01 6.77
C TYR A 273 -19.17 1.27 6.56
N GLY A 274 -20.03 0.39 7.15
CA GLY A 274 -21.47 0.55 7.14
C GLY A 274 -22.17 -0.11 5.94
N ASN A 275 -21.77 -1.34 5.63
CA ASN A 275 -22.32 -2.14 4.54
C ASN A 275 -22.24 -1.48 3.15
N MET A 276 -21.12 -0.79 2.90
CA MET A 276 -20.85 -0.22 1.58
C MET A 276 -20.51 -1.35 0.60
N THR A 277 -21.49 -1.73 -0.22
CA THR A 277 -21.38 -2.70 -1.30
C THR A 277 -21.78 -2.05 -2.63
N ASP A 278 -21.58 -2.71 -3.75
CA ASP A 278 -22.04 -2.19 -5.05
C ASP A 278 -23.54 -1.91 -5.10
N LYS A 279 -24.35 -2.66 -4.33
CA LYS A 279 -25.81 -2.43 -4.25
C LYS A 279 -26.17 -1.20 -3.41
N SER A 280 -25.46 -1.00 -2.31
CA SER A 280 -25.82 -0.02 -1.26
C SER A 280 -24.89 1.20 -1.21
N CYS A 281 -23.88 1.28 -2.10
CA CYS A 281 -22.85 2.29 -2.00
C CYS A 281 -23.33 3.68 -2.42
N ASP A 282 -23.07 4.66 -1.55
CA ASP A 282 -23.24 6.07 -1.80
C ASP A 282 -21.98 6.82 -1.34
N HIS A 283 -21.43 7.67 -2.19
CA HIS A 283 -20.17 8.36 -1.97
C HIS A 283 -20.15 9.18 -0.67
N GLN A 284 -21.22 9.95 -0.40
CA GLN A 284 -21.29 10.80 0.78
C GLN A 284 -21.42 9.98 2.08
N THR A 285 -22.16 8.89 2.01
CA THR A 285 -22.32 7.97 3.12
C THR A 285 -20.99 7.26 3.41
N PHE A 286 -20.27 6.83 2.38
CA PHE A 286 -18.96 6.20 2.56
C PHE A 286 -17.95 7.17 3.19
N ILE A 287 -17.87 8.41 2.70
CA ILE A 287 -17.02 9.46 3.28
C ILE A 287 -17.33 9.67 4.76
N ARG A 288 -18.62 9.78 5.14
CA ARG A 288 -19.03 9.95 6.54
C ARG A 288 -18.66 8.74 7.40
N ASN A 289 -18.94 7.54 6.91
CA ASN A 289 -18.68 6.31 7.65
C ASN A 289 -17.18 6.04 7.81
N PHE A 290 -16.40 6.24 6.75
CA PHE A 290 -14.94 6.15 6.83
C PHE A 290 -14.37 7.13 7.87
N LYS A 291 -14.76 8.40 7.80
CA LYS A 291 -14.36 9.41 8.80
C LYS A 291 -14.80 9.03 10.23
N SER A 292 -15.97 8.44 10.39
CA SER A 292 -16.48 8.01 11.72
C SER A 292 -15.63 6.91 12.32
N GLN A 293 -15.19 5.94 11.50
CA GLN A 293 -14.37 4.81 11.96
C GLN A 293 -12.88 5.14 12.02
N VAL A 294 -12.42 6.05 11.16
CA VAL A 294 -11.03 6.51 11.06
C VAL A 294 -10.99 8.04 11.26
N PRO A 295 -11.32 8.54 12.46
CA PRO A 295 -11.44 10.00 12.69
C PRO A 295 -10.14 10.76 12.43
N MET A 296 -8.99 10.09 12.53
CA MET A 296 -7.67 10.68 12.29
C MET A 296 -7.43 11.07 10.83
N VAL A 297 -8.23 10.64 9.88
CA VAL A 297 -8.10 11.02 8.46
C VAL A 297 -8.12 12.54 8.23
N THR A 298 -8.72 13.29 9.14
CA THR A 298 -8.75 14.75 9.07
C THR A 298 -7.49 15.45 9.58
N SER A 299 -6.61 14.73 10.29
CA SER A 299 -5.45 15.30 11.00
C SER A 299 -4.13 14.59 10.76
N LYS A 300 -4.18 13.39 10.21
CA LYS A 300 -3.02 12.53 9.93
C LYS A 300 -3.13 11.93 8.53
N PRO A 301 -2.01 11.65 7.84
CA PRO A 301 -2.06 10.85 6.61
C PRO A 301 -2.54 9.43 6.95
N ILE A 302 -3.28 8.82 6.06
CA ILE A 302 -3.73 7.42 6.22
C ILE A 302 -3.05 6.58 5.14
N MET A 303 -2.58 5.41 5.53
CA MET A 303 -2.13 4.40 4.57
C MET A 303 -3.09 3.22 4.60
N VAL A 304 -3.83 3.03 3.53
CA VAL A 304 -4.63 1.83 3.34
C VAL A 304 -3.69 0.73 2.86
N THR A 305 -3.25 -0.10 3.79
CA THR A 305 -2.24 -1.12 3.54
C THR A 305 -2.82 -2.38 2.91
N GLU A 306 -4.13 -2.58 3.01
CA GLU A 306 -4.86 -3.58 2.23
C GLU A 306 -6.17 -3.01 1.73
N ILE A 307 -6.40 -3.16 0.44
CA ILE A 307 -7.65 -2.87 -0.22
C ILE A 307 -7.86 -3.82 -1.37
N ASP A 308 -9.05 -4.37 -1.42
CA ASP A 308 -9.54 -5.20 -2.50
C ASP A 308 -11.03 -4.91 -2.68
N TRP A 309 -11.49 -4.88 -3.90
CA TRP A 309 -12.92 -4.76 -4.20
C TRP A 309 -13.29 -5.49 -5.46
N SER A 310 -14.54 -5.94 -5.47
CA SER A 310 -15.17 -6.48 -6.65
C SER A 310 -16.62 -6.07 -6.72
N PRO A 311 -17.20 -5.83 -7.91
CA PRO A 311 -18.63 -5.70 -8.04
C PRO A 311 -19.29 -7.03 -7.69
N GLU A 312 -20.45 -6.97 -7.08
CA GLU A 312 -21.35 -8.11 -7.08
C GLU A 312 -21.79 -8.33 -8.53
N ASP A 313 -21.48 -9.51 -9.10
CA ASP A 313 -22.11 -9.97 -10.33
C ASP A 313 -23.42 -10.69 -9.93
N PRO A 314 -24.60 -10.06 -10.09
CA PRO A 314 -25.87 -10.68 -9.73
C PRO A 314 -26.17 -11.93 -10.56
N ASP A 315 -25.58 -12.06 -11.77
CA ASP A 315 -25.80 -13.19 -12.67
C ASP A 315 -24.81 -14.33 -12.40
N LYS A 316 -23.74 -14.06 -11.65
CA LYS A 316 -22.69 -15.01 -11.26
C LYS A 316 -22.51 -15.11 -9.75
N ALA A 317 -23.50 -14.69 -8.97
CA ALA A 317 -23.55 -15.00 -7.54
C ALA A 317 -23.58 -16.52 -7.39
N SER A 318 -22.41 -17.14 -7.56
CA SER A 318 -22.24 -18.57 -7.34
C SER A 318 -22.56 -18.82 -5.90
N GLU A 319 -23.44 -19.76 -5.64
CA GLU A 319 -23.55 -20.36 -4.31
C GLU A 319 -22.14 -20.70 -3.86
N GLY A 320 -21.80 -20.34 -2.62
CA GLY A 320 -20.51 -20.70 -2.07
C GLY A 320 -20.23 -22.19 -2.29
N HIS A 321 -19.00 -22.54 -2.55
CA HIS A 321 -18.61 -23.92 -2.79
C HIS A 321 -17.34 -24.27 -2.00
N TYR A 322 -17.12 -25.54 -1.76
CA TYR A 322 -15.85 -26.03 -1.23
C TYR A 322 -14.85 -26.14 -2.39
N ASN A 323 -13.69 -25.51 -2.23
CA ASN A 323 -12.58 -25.66 -3.18
C ASN A 323 -11.97 -27.08 -3.10
N GLU A 324 -11.02 -27.36 -3.98
CA GLU A 324 -10.30 -28.63 -4.01
C GLU A 324 -9.53 -28.98 -2.71
N TRP A 325 -9.36 -27.99 -1.83
CA TRP A 325 -8.70 -28.12 -0.52
C TRP A 325 -9.71 -28.31 0.63
N GLY A 326 -10.99 -28.47 0.33
CA GLY A 326 -12.06 -28.60 1.33
C GLY A 326 -12.36 -27.32 2.12
N GLN A 327 -11.90 -26.17 1.66
CA GLN A 327 -12.18 -24.89 2.25
C GLN A 327 -13.42 -24.27 1.61
N TRP A 328 -14.28 -23.68 2.44
CA TRP A 328 -15.45 -22.95 1.96
C TRP A 328 -15.02 -21.69 1.22
N THR A 329 -15.36 -21.59 -0.05
CA THR A 329 -15.19 -20.40 -0.85
C THR A 329 -16.50 -19.65 -0.85
N GLN A 330 -16.49 -18.42 -0.36
CA GLN A 330 -17.66 -17.53 -0.42
C GLN A 330 -18.17 -17.39 -1.85
N PRO A 331 -19.48 -17.18 -2.06
CA PRO A 331 -19.98 -16.75 -3.36
C PRO A 331 -19.16 -15.55 -3.80
N ASN A 332 -18.68 -15.60 -5.02
CA ASN A 332 -17.71 -14.64 -5.54
C ASN A 332 -18.18 -13.19 -5.37
N LEU A 333 -17.71 -12.61 -4.31
CA LEU A 333 -17.27 -11.25 -4.35
C LEU A 333 -15.84 -11.33 -4.93
N GLY A 334 -15.71 -11.59 -6.23
CA GLY A 334 -14.42 -11.92 -6.82
C GLY A 334 -13.50 -10.72 -6.81
N SER A 335 -12.24 -10.91 -6.45
CA SER A 335 -11.15 -9.92 -6.46
C SER A 335 -10.81 -9.34 -7.85
N TRP A 336 -11.66 -9.48 -8.85
CA TRP A 336 -11.43 -9.16 -10.27
C TRP A 336 -12.50 -8.25 -10.86
N ALA A 337 -13.00 -7.35 -10.06
CA ALA A 337 -14.10 -6.52 -10.44
C ALA A 337 -13.73 -5.31 -11.29
N THR A 338 -14.70 -4.91 -12.09
CA THR A 338 -14.63 -3.67 -12.86
C THR A 338 -14.68 -2.45 -11.95
N ALA A 339 -13.57 -1.76 -11.77
CA ALA A 339 -13.59 -0.54 -10.98
C ALA A 339 -14.27 0.62 -11.72
N SER A 340 -14.33 0.63 -13.07
CA SER A 340 -15.06 1.63 -13.83
C SER A 340 -16.58 1.47 -13.73
N THR A 341 -17.07 0.26 -13.43
CA THR A 341 -18.50 -0.03 -13.22
C THR A 341 -18.85 -0.35 -11.78
N SER A 342 -17.86 -0.67 -10.95
CA SER A 342 -18.04 -0.87 -9.52
C SER A 342 -18.46 0.42 -8.83
N LYS A 343 -19.65 0.47 -8.31
CA LYS A 343 -20.13 1.60 -7.50
C LYS A 343 -19.29 1.75 -6.23
N TRP A 344 -18.88 0.62 -5.65
CA TRP A 344 -18.03 0.62 -4.47
C TRP A 344 -16.64 1.15 -4.78
N GLY A 345 -15.99 0.71 -5.85
CA GLY A 345 -14.68 1.20 -6.28
C GLY A 345 -14.69 2.70 -6.59
N LEU A 346 -15.72 3.18 -7.32
CA LEU A 346 -15.90 4.61 -7.60
C LEU A 346 -16.17 5.42 -6.32
N ALA A 347 -16.92 4.87 -5.37
CA ALA A 347 -17.16 5.52 -4.09
C ALA A 347 -15.90 5.56 -3.22
N TRP A 348 -15.07 4.51 -3.27
CA TRP A 348 -13.77 4.52 -2.63
C TRP A 348 -12.84 5.59 -3.24
N LYS A 349 -12.78 5.68 -4.58
CA LYS A 349 -12.05 6.78 -5.24
C LYS A 349 -12.54 8.15 -4.75
N ALA A 350 -13.84 8.32 -4.56
CA ALA A 350 -14.39 9.57 -4.02
C ALA A 350 -13.97 9.82 -2.56
N VAL A 351 -13.87 8.79 -1.71
CA VAL A 351 -13.30 8.90 -0.35
C VAL A 351 -11.83 9.35 -0.41
N HIS A 352 -11.03 8.67 -1.23
CA HIS A 352 -9.62 9.00 -1.43
C HIS A 352 -9.44 10.47 -1.88
N ASP A 353 -10.13 10.87 -2.93
CA ASP A 353 -10.02 12.21 -3.51
C ASP A 353 -10.55 13.31 -2.56
N HIS A 354 -11.60 13.00 -1.78
CA HIS A 354 -12.16 13.93 -0.78
C HIS A 354 -11.16 14.29 0.32
N PHE A 355 -10.44 13.32 0.87
CA PHE A 355 -9.48 13.58 1.94
C PHE A 355 -8.12 14.03 1.41
N GLY A 356 -7.69 13.50 0.27
CA GLY A 356 -6.46 13.87 -0.44
C GLY A 356 -5.15 13.50 0.28
N ASN A 357 -5.24 12.71 1.35
CA ASN A 357 -4.11 12.29 2.20
C ASN A 357 -4.13 10.78 2.51
N ILE A 358 -4.80 10.02 1.67
CA ILE A 358 -4.92 8.56 1.79
C ILE A 358 -4.03 7.92 0.74
N GLY A 359 -2.97 7.22 1.19
CA GLY A 359 -2.24 6.29 0.32
C GLY A 359 -2.90 4.91 0.33
N MET A 360 -2.59 4.07 -0.67
CA MET A 360 -3.13 2.70 -0.69
C MET A 360 -2.21 1.69 -1.38
N THR A 361 -2.30 0.43 -0.95
CA THR A 361 -1.71 -0.73 -1.62
C THR A 361 -2.79 -1.79 -1.87
N LEU A 362 -2.86 -2.25 -3.13
CA LEU A 362 -3.70 -3.41 -3.48
C LEU A 362 -3.17 -4.67 -2.82
N THR A 363 -4.07 -5.59 -2.46
CA THR A 363 -3.73 -6.84 -1.75
C THR A 363 -2.81 -7.76 -2.55
N HIS A 364 -2.89 -7.71 -3.88
CA HIS A 364 -2.07 -8.55 -4.76
C HIS A 364 -1.61 -7.80 -6.01
N PRO A 365 -0.38 -8.08 -6.52
CA PRO A 365 0.08 -7.46 -7.76
C PRO A 365 -0.76 -7.82 -8.98
N GLN A 366 -1.36 -9.01 -9.02
CA GLN A 366 -2.24 -9.45 -10.11
C GLN A 366 -3.53 -8.63 -10.23
N GLU A 367 -3.90 -7.91 -9.20
CA GLU A 367 -5.01 -6.94 -9.25
C GLU A 367 -4.63 -5.66 -9.98
N TYR A 368 -3.34 -5.40 -10.10
CA TYR A 368 -2.78 -4.24 -10.78
C TYR A 368 -2.42 -4.54 -12.23
N TYR A 369 -1.80 -5.72 -12.50
CA TYR A 369 -1.44 -6.14 -13.85
C TYR A 369 -1.38 -7.69 -13.96
N ASP A 370 -1.39 -8.21 -15.20
CA ASP A 370 -1.24 -9.65 -15.47
C ASP A 370 0.23 -10.06 -15.27
N ILE A 371 0.55 -10.49 -14.05
CA ILE A 371 1.90 -10.89 -13.66
C ILE A 371 2.37 -12.14 -14.42
N ASP A 372 1.48 -13.08 -14.72
CA ASP A 372 1.84 -14.31 -15.43
C ASP A 372 2.23 -14.02 -16.87
N GLU A 373 1.53 -13.11 -17.53
CA GLU A 373 1.88 -12.67 -18.87
C GLU A 373 3.16 -11.81 -18.87
N TYR A 374 3.33 -10.94 -17.86
CA TYR A 374 4.58 -10.19 -17.71
C TYR A 374 5.80 -11.10 -17.56
N LEU A 375 5.72 -12.17 -16.76
CA LEU A 375 6.83 -13.11 -16.58
C LEU A 375 7.23 -13.82 -17.88
N LYS A 376 6.29 -13.99 -18.84
CA LYS A 376 6.53 -14.59 -20.16
C LYS A 376 7.06 -13.60 -21.17
N THR A 377 6.47 -12.39 -21.22
CA THR A 377 6.66 -11.45 -22.34
C THR A 377 7.47 -10.21 -21.97
N GLY A 378 7.63 -9.91 -20.67
CA GLY A 378 8.21 -8.68 -20.17
C GLY A 378 7.33 -7.44 -20.40
N LYS A 379 6.03 -7.62 -20.73
CA LYS A 379 5.09 -6.53 -20.95
C LYS A 379 4.11 -6.43 -19.80
N VAL A 380 3.91 -5.22 -19.29
CA VAL A 380 2.86 -4.91 -18.33
C VAL A 380 1.53 -4.85 -19.05
N ILE A 381 0.60 -5.71 -18.64
CA ILE A 381 -0.77 -5.75 -19.14
C ILE A 381 -1.70 -5.48 -17.96
N PRO A 382 -2.66 -4.55 -18.06
CA PRO A 382 -3.62 -4.28 -17.00
C PRO A 382 -4.33 -5.54 -16.50
N GLY A 383 -4.61 -5.63 -15.22
CA GLY A 383 -5.19 -6.81 -14.59
C GLY A 383 -6.53 -7.24 -15.20
N PHE A 384 -7.29 -6.31 -15.80
CA PHE A 384 -8.55 -6.66 -16.47
C PHE A 384 -8.36 -7.63 -17.65
N GLN A 385 -7.21 -7.62 -18.34
CA GLN A 385 -6.90 -8.60 -19.39
C GLN A 385 -6.79 -10.01 -18.83
N ASN A 386 -6.27 -10.14 -17.62
CA ASN A 386 -6.24 -11.41 -16.92
C ASN A 386 -7.66 -11.86 -16.52
N ALA A 387 -8.47 -10.97 -15.98
CA ALA A 387 -9.87 -11.25 -15.64
C ALA A 387 -10.67 -11.72 -16.86
N LYS A 388 -10.53 -11.04 -17.99
CA LYS A 388 -11.16 -11.43 -19.25
C LYS A 388 -10.72 -12.82 -19.74
N LYS A 389 -9.42 -13.13 -19.64
CA LYS A 389 -8.86 -14.44 -19.99
C LYS A 389 -9.48 -15.58 -19.18
N HIS A 390 -9.82 -15.31 -17.93
CA HIS A 390 -10.49 -16.27 -17.04
C HIS A 390 -12.03 -16.24 -17.12
N GLY A 391 -12.59 -15.53 -18.08
CA GLY A 391 -14.05 -15.45 -18.26
C GLY A 391 -14.78 -14.66 -17.16
N LEU A 392 -14.03 -13.80 -16.45
CA LEU A 392 -14.57 -12.93 -15.42
C LEU A 392 -15.11 -11.63 -16.03
N PHE A 393 -14.89 -10.49 -15.39
CA PHE A 393 -15.40 -9.20 -15.84
C PHE A 393 -14.61 -8.61 -17.01
N GLU A 394 -15.19 -7.66 -17.73
CA GLU A 394 -14.51 -6.95 -18.82
C GLU A 394 -13.36 -6.05 -18.31
N GLU A 395 -13.53 -5.50 -17.11
CA GLU A 395 -12.53 -4.67 -16.43
C GLU A 395 -12.41 -5.14 -14.97
N CYS A 396 -11.24 -5.10 -14.39
CA CYS A 396 -11.00 -5.40 -12.98
C CYS A 396 -10.43 -4.19 -12.23
N CYS A 397 -10.37 -4.28 -10.90
CA CYS A 397 -9.82 -3.20 -10.09
C CYS A 397 -8.40 -2.81 -10.51
N GLY A 398 -7.58 -3.76 -10.95
CA GLY A 398 -6.24 -3.51 -11.45
C GLY A 398 -6.20 -2.57 -12.64
N TYR A 399 -7.07 -2.75 -13.62
CA TYR A 399 -7.14 -1.84 -14.76
C TYR A 399 -7.43 -0.40 -14.34
N ALA A 400 -8.45 -0.20 -13.52
CA ALA A 400 -8.77 1.13 -13.05
C ALA A 400 -7.69 1.70 -12.12
N CYS A 401 -7.12 0.88 -11.25
CA CYS A 401 -6.03 1.31 -10.37
C CYS A 401 -4.78 1.73 -11.14
N MET A 402 -4.42 1.07 -12.26
CA MET A 402 -3.34 1.54 -13.12
C MET A 402 -3.62 2.96 -13.65
N ASN A 403 -4.85 3.22 -14.12
CA ASN A 403 -5.23 4.54 -14.61
C ASN A 403 -5.28 5.57 -13.48
N TRP A 404 -5.85 5.23 -12.32
CA TRP A 404 -5.92 6.13 -11.17
C TRP A 404 -4.54 6.42 -10.56
N TYR A 405 -3.65 5.42 -10.46
CA TYR A 405 -2.28 5.63 -9.98
C TYR A 405 -1.50 6.56 -10.91
N LYS A 406 -1.67 6.40 -12.22
CA LYS A 406 -1.12 7.33 -13.21
C LYS A 406 -1.69 8.74 -13.04
N GLU A 407 -3.01 8.87 -12.93
CA GLU A 407 -3.69 10.16 -12.71
C GLU A 407 -3.14 10.85 -11.46
N TRP A 408 -3.18 10.18 -10.32
CA TRP A 408 -2.71 10.71 -9.04
C TRP A 408 -1.22 11.04 -9.05
N TYR A 409 -0.38 10.18 -9.64
CA TYR A 409 1.04 10.44 -9.79
C TYR A 409 1.31 11.72 -10.60
N LEU A 410 0.66 11.88 -11.75
CA LEU A 410 0.82 13.05 -12.60
C LEU A 410 0.29 14.33 -11.94
N GLN A 411 -0.75 14.24 -11.12
CA GLN A 411 -1.23 15.36 -10.30
C GLN A 411 -0.16 15.78 -9.27
N GLN A 412 0.51 14.84 -8.64
CA GLN A 412 1.54 15.11 -7.61
C GLN A 412 2.83 15.68 -8.19
N VAL A 413 3.33 15.11 -9.30
CA VAL A 413 4.60 15.58 -9.89
C VAL A 413 4.44 16.90 -10.64
N GLY A 414 3.20 17.29 -10.93
CA GLY A 414 2.86 18.50 -11.65
C GLY A 414 3.16 18.37 -13.15
N THR A 415 2.23 18.76 -13.99
CA THR A 415 2.46 18.90 -15.44
C THR A 415 3.12 20.24 -15.78
N GLY A 416 4.00 20.76 -14.90
CA GLY A 416 4.63 22.08 -15.05
C GLY A 416 3.71 23.26 -14.66
N ILE A 417 2.51 23.01 -14.19
CA ILE A 417 1.61 24.02 -13.64
C ILE A 417 1.63 23.85 -12.11
N GLU A 418 2.36 24.71 -11.41
CA GLU A 418 2.30 24.77 -9.95
C GLU A 418 0.86 25.02 -9.51
N GLN A 419 0.23 24.05 -8.84
CA GLN A 419 -1.01 24.31 -8.11
C GLN A 419 -0.66 25.05 -6.83
N THR A 420 -0.61 26.36 -6.90
CA THR A 420 -0.64 27.20 -5.71
C THR A 420 -2.06 27.09 -5.11
N VAL A 421 -2.21 26.24 -4.09
CA VAL A 421 -3.42 26.24 -3.27
C VAL A 421 -3.35 27.50 -2.43
N SER A 422 -4.23 28.45 -2.71
CA SER A 422 -4.44 29.63 -1.87
C SER A 422 -5.73 29.44 -1.10
N ASP A 423 -5.71 29.69 0.20
CA ASP A 423 -6.93 29.79 1.02
C ASP A 423 -7.69 31.11 0.78
N ALA A 424 -7.16 31.97 -0.10
CA ALA A 424 -7.75 33.23 -0.43
C ALA A 424 -8.99 33.08 -1.34
N GLU A 425 -9.90 34.05 -1.27
CA GLU A 425 -11.10 34.13 -2.08
C GLU A 425 -10.76 34.14 -3.58
N VAL A 426 -11.49 33.37 -4.39
CA VAL A 426 -11.38 33.38 -5.86
C VAL A 426 -12.07 34.65 -6.39
N ILE A 427 -11.30 35.52 -7.02
CA ILE A 427 -11.80 36.78 -7.57
C ILE A 427 -12.08 36.75 -9.07
N ALA A 428 -11.52 35.76 -9.81
CA ALA A 428 -11.79 35.58 -11.22
C ALA A 428 -11.63 34.12 -11.63
N THR A 429 -12.48 33.64 -12.56
CA THR A 429 -12.37 32.34 -13.19
C THR A 429 -12.41 32.48 -14.71
N TYR A 430 -11.45 31.87 -15.38
CA TYR A 430 -11.32 31.85 -16.83
C TYR A 430 -11.36 30.42 -17.35
N TYR A 431 -11.94 30.26 -18.52
CA TYR A 431 -12.03 28.96 -19.19
C TYR A 431 -11.24 29.00 -20.49
N TYR A 432 -10.56 27.90 -20.81
CA TYR A 432 -9.81 27.72 -22.05
C TYR A 432 -10.13 26.34 -22.62
N ASN A 433 -10.16 26.22 -23.95
CA ASN A 433 -10.25 24.95 -24.63
C ASN A 433 -8.88 24.22 -24.65
N VAL A 434 -8.84 23.03 -25.20
CA VAL A 434 -7.59 22.22 -25.28
C VAL A 434 -6.51 22.85 -26.14
N ALA A 435 -6.86 23.75 -27.03
CA ALA A 435 -5.92 24.54 -27.85
C ALA A 435 -5.35 25.76 -27.09
N GLY A 436 -5.79 26.02 -25.86
CA GLY A 436 -5.37 27.16 -25.04
C GLY A 436 -6.11 28.47 -25.37
N GLU A 437 -7.16 28.44 -26.18
CA GLU A 437 -7.98 29.60 -26.51
C GLU A 437 -8.98 29.87 -25.38
N LYS A 438 -9.07 31.14 -24.98
CA LYS A 438 -10.01 31.59 -23.95
C LYS A 438 -11.45 31.50 -24.46
N VAL A 439 -12.31 30.85 -23.69
CA VAL A 439 -13.75 30.71 -23.98
C VAL A 439 -14.59 31.35 -22.89
N ASN A 440 -15.77 31.85 -23.23
CA ASN A 440 -16.63 32.58 -22.30
C ASN A 440 -17.36 31.68 -21.30
N LYS A 441 -17.50 30.39 -21.61
CA LYS A 441 -18.11 29.37 -20.75
C LYS A 441 -17.51 28.00 -21.06
N PRO A 442 -17.61 27.02 -20.17
CA PRO A 442 -17.17 25.66 -20.41
C PRO A 442 -17.83 25.07 -21.65
N GLN A 443 -17.05 24.32 -22.44
CA GLN A 443 -17.50 23.59 -23.62
C GLN A 443 -17.56 22.09 -23.32
N LYS A 444 -18.33 21.34 -24.09
CA LYS A 444 -18.37 19.87 -23.98
C LYS A 444 -16.97 19.28 -24.24
N GLY A 445 -16.51 18.43 -23.34
CA GLY A 445 -15.17 17.84 -23.35
C GLY A 445 -14.22 18.53 -22.35
N ILE A 446 -12.91 18.38 -22.61
CA ILE A 446 -11.88 18.89 -21.70
C ILE A 446 -11.74 20.41 -21.80
N ASN A 447 -11.83 21.08 -20.67
CA ASN A 447 -11.57 22.50 -20.52
C ASN A 447 -10.43 22.72 -19.50
N ILE A 448 -9.67 23.78 -19.69
CA ILE A 448 -8.69 24.26 -18.72
C ILE A 448 -9.35 25.44 -17.97
N VAL A 449 -9.47 25.31 -16.66
CA VAL A 449 -10.01 26.36 -15.78
C VAL A 449 -8.85 27.06 -15.10
N LYS A 450 -8.76 28.38 -15.20
CA LYS A 450 -7.81 29.21 -14.47
C LYS A 450 -8.55 30.11 -13.48
N GLN A 451 -8.21 29.98 -12.20
CA GLN A 451 -8.75 30.81 -11.12
C GLN A 451 -7.67 31.77 -10.61
N ILE A 452 -8.05 33.01 -10.37
CA ILE A 452 -7.21 34.04 -9.75
C ILE A 452 -7.74 34.25 -8.34
N PHE A 453 -6.84 34.30 -7.37
CA PHE A 453 -7.14 34.54 -5.98
C PHE A 453 -6.86 35.98 -5.56
N LYS A 454 -7.49 36.41 -4.48
CA LYS A 454 -7.38 37.79 -3.93
C LYS A 454 -5.95 38.15 -3.50
N ASP A 455 -5.12 37.14 -3.19
CA ASP A 455 -3.70 37.29 -2.87
C ASP A 455 -2.78 37.41 -4.09
N GLY A 456 -3.34 37.48 -5.29
CA GLY A 456 -2.62 37.59 -6.56
C GLY A 456 -2.12 36.24 -7.12
N LYS A 457 -2.29 35.14 -6.39
CA LYS A 457 -1.95 33.81 -6.90
C LYS A 457 -2.97 33.30 -7.90
N SER A 458 -2.60 32.29 -8.68
CA SER A 458 -3.54 31.64 -9.60
C SER A 458 -3.36 30.13 -9.56
N ARG A 459 -4.43 29.40 -9.84
CA ARG A 459 -4.38 27.97 -10.14
C ARG A 459 -5.03 27.67 -11.47
N SER A 460 -4.53 26.62 -12.14
CA SER A 460 -5.14 26.09 -13.35
C SER A 460 -5.34 24.60 -13.22
N TYR A 461 -6.46 24.08 -13.70
CA TYR A 461 -6.78 22.66 -13.66
C TYR A 461 -7.67 22.28 -14.84
N LYS A 462 -7.66 20.98 -15.20
CA LYS A 462 -8.50 20.44 -16.28
C LYS A 462 -9.83 19.96 -15.71
N VAL A 463 -10.92 20.27 -16.42
CA VAL A 463 -12.27 19.80 -16.10
C VAL A 463 -12.90 19.24 -17.36
N CYS A 464 -13.62 18.15 -17.27
CA CYS A 464 -14.45 17.61 -18.35
C CYS A 464 -15.93 17.98 -18.08
N TYR A 465 -16.56 18.66 -19.03
CA TYR A 465 -17.97 19.02 -18.99
C TYR A 465 -18.78 18.20 -19.97
#